data_043298a4864ae534bc53639e7766fa05
#
_entry.id   043298a4864ae534bc53639e7766fa05
#
_cell.length_a   1.000
_cell.length_b   1.000
_cell.length_c   1.000
_cell.angle_alpha   90.00
_cell.angle_beta   90.00
_cell.angle_gamma   90.00
#
_symmetry.space_group_name_H-M   'P 1'
#
loop_
_entity.id
_entity.type
_entity.pdbx_description
1 polymer ?
#
loop_
_entity_poly.entity_id
_entity_poly.type
_entity_poly.pdbx_seq_one_letter_code
_entity_poly.pdbx_strand_id
1 'polypeptide(L)'
;VVMKKALLFGSSGLVGGHLLNQLIKDTNYSKIKLFVRSVPEISDPKVEIIKTDFSNLQNHKEDIKGDDCFFCIGTTKKNSPDKDEYKRVELDIPKEIAKIAKSNLVNSFIFVSALYANPKSSGDYVRFKGLVEQELKELNFPKLGIMRPSFLIGNRKEKRASETIGIFVFKLLSPLLLGPLKKMKPIHSETVA
;
A
#
# COMPACT_ATOMS: atom_id res chain seq x y z
N VAL A 1 12.17 5.56 -25.65
CA VAL A 1 11.93 5.27 -24.23
C VAL A 1 10.72 4.33 -24.18
N VAL A 2 10.89 3.10 -23.64
CA VAL A 2 9.76 2.18 -23.44
C VAL A 2 8.94 2.73 -22.28
N MET A 3 7.70 3.12 -22.55
CA MET A 3 6.80 3.63 -21.51
C MET A 3 6.24 2.47 -20.68
N LYS A 4 6.17 2.65 -19.39
CA LYS A 4 5.77 1.64 -18.41
C LYS A 4 4.26 1.58 -18.18
N LYS A 5 3.82 0.45 -17.65
CA LYS A 5 2.47 0.22 -17.12
C LYS A 5 2.53 0.03 -15.61
N ALA A 6 1.80 0.86 -14.87
CA ALA A 6 1.67 0.74 -13.42
C ALA A 6 0.42 -0.07 -13.05
N LEU A 7 0.56 -0.90 -12.02
CA LEU A 7 -0.55 -1.57 -11.33
C LEU A 7 -0.69 -0.92 -9.97
N LEU A 8 -1.86 -0.34 -9.66
CA LEU A 8 -2.08 0.35 -8.38
C LEU A 8 -3.24 -0.26 -7.60
N PHE A 9 -2.92 -0.76 -6.44
CA PHE A 9 -3.86 -1.30 -5.45
C PHE A 9 -3.97 -0.33 -4.28
N GLY A 10 -5.18 0.14 -3.97
CA GLY A 10 -5.43 1.02 -2.83
C GLY A 10 -5.38 2.52 -3.13
N SER A 11 -5.77 2.94 -4.33
CA SER A 11 -5.82 4.35 -4.77
C SER A 11 -6.77 5.23 -3.94
N SER A 12 -7.75 4.66 -3.24
CA SER A 12 -8.65 5.40 -2.34
C SER A 12 -8.03 5.75 -0.98
N GLY A 13 -6.86 5.15 -0.66
CA GLY A 13 -6.13 5.41 0.58
C GLY A 13 -5.26 6.67 0.49
N LEU A 14 -4.68 7.09 1.65
CA LEU A 14 -3.84 8.28 1.73
C LEU A 14 -2.63 8.21 0.78
N VAL A 15 -1.82 7.16 0.90
CA VAL A 15 -0.62 7.00 0.07
C VAL A 15 -1.00 6.74 -1.38
N GLY A 16 -1.91 5.78 -1.62
CA GLY A 16 -2.31 5.42 -2.97
C GLY A 16 -2.98 6.55 -3.76
N GLY A 17 -3.72 7.44 -3.09
CA GLY A 17 -4.31 8.63 -3.73
C GLY A 17 -3.26 9.64 -4.19
N HIS A 18 -2.25 9.92 -3.36
CA HIS A 18 -1.12 10.78 -3.76
C HIS A 18 -0.31 10.12 -4.88
N LEU A 19 -0.03 8.82 -4.76
CA LEU A 19 0.72 8.08 -5.77
C LEU A 19 -0.01 8.07 -7.12
N LEU A 20 -1.34 7.90 -7.15
CA LEU A 20 -2.11 7.99 -8.38
C LEU A 20 -1.91 9.34 -9.10
N ASN A 21 -2.00 10.44 -8.34
CA ASN A 21 -1.78 11.77 -8.89
C ASN A 21 -0.34 11.96 -9.43
N GLN A 22 0.66 11.35 -8.80
CA GLN A 22 2.04 11.38 -9.30
C GLN A 22 2.19 10.55 -10.57
N LEU A 23 1.65 9.32 -10.60
CA LEU A 23 1.70 8.44 -11.77
C LEU A 23 1.00 9.04 -13.00
N ILE A 24 -0.12 9.73 -12.82
CA ILE A 24 -0.82 10.43 -13.90
C ILE A 24 0.10 11.50 -14.53
N LYS A 25 0.83 12.25 -13.72
CA LYS A 25 1.74 13.30 -14.18
C LYS A 25 3.07 12.77 -14.71
N ASP A 26 3.47 11.56 -14.33
CA ASP A 26 4.73 10.98 -14.75
C ASP A 26 4.67 10.50 -16.19
N THR A 27 5.53 11.08 -17.03
CA THR A 27 5.62 10.77 -18.47
C THR A 27 6.25 9.40 -18.74
N ASN A 28 6.86 8.75 -17.76
CA ASN A 28 7.39 7.40 -17.89
C ASN A 28 6.28 6.34 -17.93
N TYR A 29 5.06 6.67 -17.48
CA TYR A 29 3.94 5.75 -17.49
C TYR A 29 2.93 6.12 -18.59
N SER A 30 2.61 5.15 -19.45
CA SER A 30 1.56 5.27 -20.47
C SER A 30 0.22 4.74 -20.00
N LYS A 31 0.21 3.85 -19.02
CA LYS A 31 -1.01 3.22 -18.49
C LYS A 31 -0.91 2.98 -16.99
N ILE A 32 -2.04 3.19 -16.32
CA ILE A 32 -2.19 2.95 -14.88
C ILE A 32 -3.44 2.08 -14.69
N LYS A 33 -3.28 0.83 -14.31
CA LYS A 33 -4.39 -0.05 -13.98
C LYS A 33 -4.74 0.11 -12.51
N LEU A 34 -5.96 0.60 -12.22
CA LEU A 34 -6.48 0.79 -10.88
C LEU A 34 -7.37 -0.39 -10.47
N PHE A 35 -6.95 -1.13 -9.48
CA PHE A 35 -7.76 -2.21 -8.89
C PHE A 35 -8.57 -1.66 -7.71
N VAL A 36 -9.89 -1.60 -7.87
CA VAL A 36 -10.79 -0.88 -6.96
C VAL A 36 -12.08 -1.66 -6.65
N ARG A 37 -12.60 -1.50 -5.44
CA ARG A 37 -13.93 -2.02 -5.06
C ARG A 37 -15.06 -1.12 -5.58
N SER A 38 -14.86 0.17 -5.50
CA SER A 38 -15.81 1.18 -5.99
C SER A 38 -15.12 2.05 -7.03
N VAL A 39 -15.79 2.28 -8.15
CA VAL A 39 -15.26 3.07 -9.25
C VAL A 39 -15.13 4.53 -8.82
N PRO A 40 -13.93 5.12 -8.84
CA PRO A 40 -13.73 6.52 -8.53
C PRO A 40 -14.16 7.41 -9.71
N GLU A 41 -14.51 8.66 -9.44
CA GLU A 41 -14.72 9.69 -10.44
C GLU A 41 -13.36 10.19 -10.97
N ILE A 42 -12.78 9.45 -11.90
CA ILE A 42 -11.51 9.79 -12.56
C ILE A 42 -11.70 9.67 -14.05
N SER A 43 -11.35 10.74 -14.76
CA SER A 43 -11.33 10.78 -16.22
C SER A 43 -9.93 11.20 -16.69
N ASP A 44 -9.04 10.21 -16.83
CA ASP A 44 -7.70 10.40 -17.39
C ASP A 44 -7.41 9.29 -18.39
N PRO A 45 -6.91 9.60 -19.60
CA PRO A 45 -6.70 8.59 -20.65
C PRO A 45 -5.67 7.51 -20.30
N LYS A 46 -4.78 7.76 -19.35
CA LYS A 46 -3.83 6.76 -18.84
C LYS A 46 -4.48 5.74 -17.90
N VAL A 47 -5.63 6.07 -17.30
CA VAL A 47 -6.23 5.29 -16.22
C VAL A 47 -7.20 4.26 -16.77
N GLU A 48 -6.94 2.99 -16.48
CA GLU A 48 -7.83 1.86 -16.71
C GLU A 48 -8.34 1.34 -15.37
N ILE A 49 -9.66 1.33 -15.19
CA ILE A 49 -10.31 0.91 -13.93
C ILE A 49 -10.69 -0.56 -14.00
N ILE A 50 -10.18 -1.35 -13.08
CA ILE A 50 -10.50 -2.77 -12.90
C ILE A 50 -11.25 -2.92 -11.59
N LYS A 51 -12.57 -3.15 -11.69
CA LYS A 51 -13.41 -3.36 -10.52
C LYS A 51 -13.26 -4.79 -10.00
N THR A 52 -12.92 -4.92 -8.72
CA THR A 52 -12.76 -6.22 -8.04
C THR A 52 -13.08 -6.07 -6.56
N ASP A 53 -13.69 -7.09 -5.97
CA ASP A 53 -13.89 -7.21 -4.52
C ASP A 53 -12.75 -7.94 -3.82
N PHE A 54 -11.74 -8.35 -4.59
CA PHE A 54 -10.58 -9.14 -4.16
C PHE A 54 -10.93 -10.54 -3.61
N SER A 55 -12.14 -11.07 -3.85
CA SER A 55 -12.52 -12.40 -3.37
C SER A 55 -11.90 -13.52 -4.20
N ASN A 56 -11.72 -13.31 -5.50
CA ASN A 56 -11.11 -14.27 -6.42
C ASN A 56 -10.12 -13.56 -7.36
N LEU A 57 -8.89 -13.42 -6.89
CA LEU A 57 -7.83 -12.72 -7.61
C LEU A 57 -7.33 -13.48 -8.84
N GLN A 58 -7.58 -14.80 -8.92
CA GLN A 58 -7.21 -15.59 -10.09
C GLN A 58 -8.01 -15.16 -11.33
N ASN A 59 -9.23 -14.65 -11.17
CA ASN A 59 -10.03 -14.11 -12.27
C ASN A 59 -9.39 -12.85 -12.87
N HIS A 60 -8.54 -12.16 -12.12
CA HIS A 60 -7.82 -10.96 -12.54
C HIS A 60 -6.35 -11.22 -12.90
N LYS A 61 -5.96 -12.50 -13.07
CA LYS A 61 -4.58 -12.85 -13.40
C LYS A 61 -4.08 -12.14 -14.66
N GLU A 62 -4.91 -12.05 -15.69
CA GLU A 62 -4.56 -11.37 -16.95
C GLU A 62 -4.53 -9.84 -16.80
N ASP A 63 -5.32 -9.29 -15.87
CA ASP A 63 -5.32 -7.86 -15.58
C ASP A 63 -4.07 -7.43 -14.80
N ILE A 64 -3.53 -8.31 -13.93
CA ILE A 64 -2.34 -8.06 -13.11
C ILE A 64 -1.07 -8.25 -13.95
N LYS A 65 -0.99 -7.57 -15.10
CA LYS A 65 0.16 -7.51 -16.00
C LYS A 65 0.60 -6.07 -16.19
N GLY A 66 1.86 -5.79 -15.89
CA GLY A 66 2.48 -4.47 -15.99
C GLY A 66 3.96 -4.52 -15.63
N ASP A 67 4.57 -3.36 -15.51
CA ASP A 67 6.00 -3.22 -15.19
C ASP A 67 6.22 -3.02 -13.70
N ASP A 68 5.48 -2.12 -13.08
CA ASP A 68 5.63 -1.73 -11.69
C ASP A 68 4.30 -1.92 -10.94
N CYS A 69 4.31 -2.70 -9.86
CA CYS A 69 3.15 -2.95 -9.00
C CYS A 69 3.30 -2.21 -7.68
N PHE A 70 2.33 -1.37 -7.37
CA PHE A 70 2.24 -0.57 -6.15
C PHE A 70 1.10 -1.09 -5.28
N PHE A 71 1.42 -1.61 -4.12
CA PHE A 71 0.44 -2.13 -3.18
C PHE A 71 0.31 -1.23 -1.95
N CYS A 72 -0.77 -0.46 -1.90
CA CYS A 72 -1.07 0.53 -0.87
C CYS A 72 -2.34 0.18 -0.07
N ILE A 73 -2.92 -1.03 -0.25
CA ILE A 73 -4.08 -1.45 0.54
C ILE A 73 -3.67 -1.70 1.98
N GLY A 74 -4.51 -1.26 2.89
CA GLY A 74 -4.45 -1.56 4.31
C GLY A 74 -5.77 -1.19 4.97
N THR A 75 -6.06 -1.82 6.09
CA THR A 75 -7.27 -1.56 6.87
C THR A 75 -6.95 -1.32 8.33
N THR A 76 -7.96 -1.18 9.16
CA THR A 76 -7.85 -1.08 10.61
C THR A 76 -8.84 -2.05 11.25
N LYS A 77 -8.59 -2.46 12.49
CA LYS A 77 -9.55 -3.27 13.26
C LYS A 77 -10.94 -2.61 13.38
N LYS A 78 -11.01 -1.28 13.31
CA LYS A 78 -12.28 -0.54 13.29
C LYS A 78 -13.04 -0.76 11.98
N ASN A 79 -12.34 -0.73 10.85
CA ASN A 79 -12.95 -0.86 9.51
C ASN A 79 -13.13 -2.31 9.08
N SER A 80 -12.39 -3.23 9.69
CA SER A 80 -12.51 -4.68 9.53
C SER A 80 -12.49 -5.31 10.92
N PRO A 81 -13.63 -5.27 11.66
CA PRO A 81 -13.71 -5.79 13.03
C PRO A 81 -13.65 -7.33 13.06
N ASP A 82 -14.07 -7.99 12.00
CA ASP A 82 -13.91 -9.43 11.84
C ASP A 82 -12.44 -9.80 11.65
N LYS A 83 -11.98 -10.81 12.40
CA LYS A 83 -10.56 -11.20 12.41
C LYS A 83 -10.11 -11.85 11.11
N ASP A 84 -10.97 -12.60 10.46
CA ASP A 84 -10.65 -13.31 9.23
C ASP A 84 -10.62 -12.31 8.06
N GLU A 85 -11.55 -11.36 8.01
CA GLU A 85 -11.52 -10.27 7.05
C GLU A 85 -10.31 -9.36 7.26
N TYR A 86 -9.96 -9.05 8.51
CA TYR A 86 -8.76 -8.27 8.84
C TYR A 86 -7.49 -8.97 8.34
N LYS A 87 -7.37 -10.29 8.62
CA LYS A 87 -6.25 -11.11 8.14
C LYS A 87 -6.23 -11.17 6.61
N ARG A 88 -7.38 -11.35 5.99
CA ARG A 88 -7.52 -11.39 4.53
C ARG A 88 -6.96 -10.13 3.89
N VAL A 89 -7.35 -8.96 4.37
CA VAL A 89 -6.90 -7.67 3.80
C VAL A 89 -5.43 -7.39 4.07
N GLU A 90 -4.94 -7.67 5.29
CA GLU A 90 -3.58 -7.29 5.70
C GLU A 90 -2.52 -8.35 5.34
N LEU A 91 -2.92 -9.60 5.10
CA LEU A 91 -1.99 -10.70 4.84
C LEU A 91 -2.26 -11.45 3.54
N ASP A 92 -3.49 -11.96 3.35
CA ASP A 92 -3.73 -12.95 2.29
C ASP A 92 -3.79 -12.27 0.91
N ILE A 93 -4.54 -11.17 0.76
CA ILE A 93 -4.63 -10.40 -0.49
C ILE A 93 -3.26 -9.92 -0.99
N PRO A 94 -2.42 -9.23 -0.20
CA PRO A 94 -1.12 -8.79 -0.70
C PRO A 94 -0.20 -9.95 -1.12
N LYS A 95 -0.24 -11.09 -0.41
CA LYS A 95 0.54 -12.28 -0.77
C LYS A 95 0.07 -12.88 -2.09
N GLU A 96 -1.24 -13.00 -2.29
CA GLU A 96 -1.80 -13.56 -3.53
C GLU A 96 -1.51 -12.65 -4.73
N ILE A 97 -1.72 -11.34 -4.60
CA ILE A 97 -1.37 -10.37 -5.65
C ILE A 97 0.12 -10.44 -5.99
N ALA A 98 0.99 -10.53 -4.99
CA ALA A 98 2.43 -10.65 -5.22
C ALA A 98 2.80 -11.91 -6.01
N LYS A 99 2.18 -13.06 -5.70
CA LYS A 99 2.38 -14.30 -6.45
C LYS A 99 1.93 -14.19 -7.90
N ILE A 100 0.76 -13.60 -8.14
CA ILE A 100 0.24 -13.37 -9.48
C ILE A 100 1.16 -12.41 -10.24
N ALA A 101 1.52 -11.27 -9.64
CA ALA A 101 2.43 -10.29 -10.24
C ALA A 101 3.78 -10.93 -10.60
N LYS A 102 4.34 -11.77 -9.72
CA LYS A 102 5.58 -12.51 -9.99
C LYS A 102 5.42 -13.48 -11.15
N SER A 103 4.34 -14.25 -11.20
CA SER A 103 4.07 -15.18 -12.31
C SER A 103 3.88 -14.47 -13.65
N ASN A 104 3.44 -13.22 -13.62
CA ASN A 104 3.27 -12.35 -14.78
C ASN A 104 4.53 -11.52 -15.11
N LEU A 105 5.67 -11.84 -14.48
CA LEU A 105 6.96 -11.21 -14.73
C LEU A 105 6.99 -9.69 -14.46
N VAL A 106 6.17 -9.22 -13.52
CA VAL A 106 6.23 -7.84 -13.05
C VAL A 106 7.64 -7.53 -12.53
N ASN A 107 8.23 -6.46 -13.03
CA ASN A 107 9.64 -6.14 -12.75
C ASN A 107 9.84 -5.54 -11.35
N SER A 108 8.93 -4.65 -10.93
CA SER A 108 9.02 -3.99 -9.62
C SER A 108 7.80 -4.26 -8.77
N PHE A 109 7.99 -4.55 -7.49
CA PHE A 109 6.91 -4.62 -6.51
C PHE A 109 7.20 -3.66 -5.34
N ILE A 110 6.32 -2.67 -5.13
CA ILE A 110 6.44 -1.68 -4.08
C ILE A 110 5.30 -1.90 -3.07
N PHE A 111 5.67 -2.18 -1.82
CA PHE A 111 4.75 -2.51 -0.74
C PHE A 111 4.76 -1.46 0.36
N VAL A 112 3.60 -0.93 0.70
CA VAL A 112 3.44 -0.08 1.88
C VAL A 112 3.23 -0.96 3.09
N SER A 113 4.31 -1.16 3.82
CA SER A 113 4.38 -1.91 5.07
C SER A 113 4.12 -1.01 6.29
N ALA A 114 4.73 -1.29 7.41
CA ALA A 114 4.63 -0.51 8.65
C ALA A 114 5.96 -0.46 9.39
N LEU A 115 6.15 0.62 10.15
CA LEU A 115 7.24 0.69 11.12
C LEU A 115 7.17 -0.51 12.07
N TYR A 116 8.32 -1.11 12.35
CA TYR A 116 8.46 -2.31 13.19
C TYR A 116 7.79 -3.59 12.66
N ALA A 117 7.44 -3.67 11.35
CA ALA A 117 6.96 -4.91 10.75
C ALA A 117 7.88 -6.08 11.09
N ASN A 118 7.32 -7.13 11.72
CA ASN A 118 8.07 -8.28 12.21
C ASN A 118 7.18 -9.54 12.21
N PRO A 119 7.54 -10.60 11.48
CA PRO A 119 6.73 -11.82 11.38
C PRO A 119 6.58 -12.58 12.72
N LYS A 120 7.44 -12.29 13.71
CA LYS A 120 7.42 -12.90 15.05
C LYS A 120 6.69 -12.05 16.08
N SER A 121 6.09 -10.92 15.71
CA SER A 121 5.37 -10.04 16.63
C SER A 121 4.10 -10.70 17.17
N SER A 122 3.75 -10.42 18.43
CA SER A 122 2.47 -10.80 19.03
C SER A 122 1.30 -9.96 18.51
N GLY A 123 1.57 -8.74 18.04
CA GLY A 123 0.55 -7.85 17.46
C GLY A 123 0.22 -8.19 16.02
N ASP A 124 -1.05 -8.48 15.71
CA ASP A 124 -1.50 -8.94 14.40
C ASP A 124 -1.04 -8.03 13.26
N TYR A 125 -1.23 -6.72 13.38
CA TYR A 125 -0.89 -5.76 12.32
C TYR A 125 0.59 -5.84 11.92
N VAL A 126 1.46 -5.73 12.92
CA VAL A 126 2.92 -5.74 12.74
C VAL A 126 3.39 -7.11 12.24
N ARG A 127 2.76 -8.19 12.74
CA ARG A 127 3.03 -9.56 12.33
C ARG A 127 2.61 -9.78 10.87
N PHE A 128 1.40 -9.40 10.48
CA PHE A 128 0.92 -9.58 9.11
C PHE A 128 1.78 -8.80 8.10
N LYS A 129 2.12 -7.54 8.41
CA LYS A 129 3.05 -6.78 7.56
C LYS A 129 4.41 -7.48 7.44
N GLY A 130 4.94 -7.99 8.54
CA GLY A 130 6.20 -8.76 8.54
C GLY A 130 6.14 -10.04 7.72
N LEU A 131 5.03 -10.79 7.79
CA LEU A 131 4.82 -12.00 6.99
C LEU A 131 4.70 -11.69 5.49
N VAL A 132 4.05 -10.58 5.11
CA VAL A 132 4.01 -10.14 3.70
C VAL A 132 5.41 -9.76 3.22
N GLU A 133 6.19 -9.02 4.01
CA GLU A 133 7.56 -8.68 3.66
C GLU A 133 8.45 -9.91 3.45
N GLN A 134 8.26 -10.94 4.28
CA GLN A 134 8.99 -12.21 4.13
C GLN A 134 8.64 -12.87 2.79
N GLU A 135 7.35 -13.02 2.47
CA GLU A 135 6.89 -13.57 1.19
C GLU A 135 7.45 -12.80 -0.01
N LEU A 136 7.40 -11.45 0.04
CA LEU A 136 7.92 -10.62 -1.04
C LEU A 136 9.42 -10.82 -1.28
N LYS A 137 10.21 -11.01 -0.23
CA LYS A 137 11.64 -11.30 -0.33
C LYS A 137 11.89 -12.69 -0.95
N GLU A 138 11.09 -13.70 -0.56
CA GLU A 138 11.17 -15.07 -1.09
C GLU A 138 10.77 -15.12 -2.57
N LEU A 139 9.82 -14.31 -3.01
CA LEU A 139 9.40 -14.20 -4.42
C LEU A 139 10.51 -13.62 -5.33
N ASN A 140 11.48 -12.93 -4.76
CA ASN A 140 12.68 -12.44 -5.47
C ASN A 140 12.34 -11.62 -6.73
N PHE A 141 11.59 -10.54 -6.57
CA PHE A 141 11.34 -9.58 -7.66
C PHE A 141 12.66 -8.93 -8.10
N PRO A 142 12.85 -8.59 -9.40
CA PRO A 142 14.05 -7.85 -9.85
C PRO A 142 14.23 -6.54 -9.09
N LYS A 143 13.11 -5.85 -8.74
CA LYS A 143 13.09 -4.67 -7.89
C LYS A 143 12.03 -4.82 -6.81
N LEU A 144 12.43 -4.75 -5.56
CA LEU A 144 11.53 -4.80 -4.41
C LEU A 144 11.70 -3.55 -3.55
N GLY A 145 10.63 -2.77 -3.42
CA GLY A 145 10.54 -1.63 -2.50
C GLY A 145 9.65 -1.94 -1.31
N ILE A 146 10.17 -1.83 -0.09
CA ILE A 146 9.38 -1.98 1.13
C ILE A 146 9.41 -0.67 1.90
N MET A 147 8.29 0.06 1.87
CA MET A 147 8.12 1.32 2.58
C MET A 147 7.59 1.04 3.98
N ARG A 148 8.33 1.40 5.02
CA ARG A 148 7.95 1.22 6.43
C ARG A 148 7.64 2.58 7.06
N PRO A 149 6.53 3.24 6.68
CA PRO A 149 6.18 4.52 7.29
C PRO A 149 5.86 4.35 8.77
N SER A 150 6.10 5.42 9.52
CA SER A 150 5.57 5.62 10.85
C SER A 150 4.09 6.05 10.77
N PHE A 151 3.63 6.90 11.69
CA PHE A 151 2.27 7.45 11.60
C PHE A 151 2.14 8.36 10.40
N LEU A 152 1.15 8.05 9.53
CA LEU A 152 0.88 8.83 8.34
C LEU A 152 0.03 10.05 8.67
N ILE A 153 0.49 11.23 8.28
CA ILE A 153 -0.27 12.48 8.32
C ILE A 153 -0.86 12.74 6.94
N GLY A 154 -2.15 13.05 6.87
CA GLY A 154 -2.82 13.43 5.62
C GLY A 154 -4.30 13.70 5.84
N ASN A 155 -4.93 14.38 4.87
CA ASN A 155 -6.37 14.64 4.87
C ASN A 155 -7.10 13.36 4.45
N ARG A 156 -7.64 12.62 5.41
CA ARG A 156 -8.53 11.48 5.15
C ARG A 156 -9.98 11.94 5.09
N LYS A 157 -10.77 11.32 4.21
CA LYS A 157 -12.25 11.48 4.22
C LYS A 157 -12.84 11.00 5.55
N GLU A 158 -12.22 10.03 6.23
CA GLU A 158 -12.59 9.58 7.58
C GLU A 158 -11.47 9.91 8.57
N LYS A 159 -11.74 10.77 9.53
CA LYS A 159 -10.82 11.10 10.64
C LYS A 159 -10.72 9.90 11.58
N ARG A 160 -9.54 9.32 11.73
CA ARG A 160 -9.27 8.35 12.80
C ARG A 160 -9.05 9.11 14.10
N ALA A 161 -9.96 9.01 15.07
CA ALA A 161 -9.87 9.71 16.36
C ALA A 161 -8.53 9.43 17.07
N SER A 162 -8.01 8.20 16.98
CA SER A 162 -6.70 7.82 17.52
C SER A 162 -5.52 8.52 16.82
N GLU A 163 -5.65 8.92 15.56
CA GLU A 163 -4.59 9.65 14.83
C GLU A 163 -4.51 11.10 15.29
N THR A 164 -5.64 11.75 15.59
CA THR A 164 -5.66 13.16 16.05
C THR A 164 -4.98 13.29 17.40
N ILE A 165 -5.25 12.36 18.33
CA ILE A 165 -4.61 12.34 19.66
C ILE A 165 -3.13 11.96 19.53
N GLY A 166 -2.83 10.93 18.72
CA GLY A 166 -1.45 10.50 18.45
C GLY A 166 -0.61 11.62 17.84
N ILE A 167 -1.11 12.32 16.84
CA ILE A 167 -0.40 13.43 16.17
C ILE A 167 -0.15 14.58 17.16
N PHE A 168 -1.12 14.92 18.03
CA PHE A 168 -0.95 15.98 19.02
C PHE A 168 0.12 15.62 20.06
N VAL A 169 0.08 14.41 20.61
CA VAL A 169 1.07 13.90 21.57
C VAL A 169 2.47 13.82 20.90
N PHE A 170 2.55 13.33 19.65
CA PHE A 170 3.81 13.28 18.93
C PHE A 170 4.35 14.65 18.55
N LYS A 171 3.53 15.64 18.22
CA LYS A 171 3.97 17.02 18.01
C LYS A 171 4.58 17.61 19.28
N LEU A 172 3.98 17.34 20.43
CA LEU A 172 4.47 17.80 21.72
C LEU A 172 5.79 17.14 22.10
N LEU A 173 5.95 15.83 21.81
CA LEU A 173 7.15 15.07 22.09
C LEU A 173 8.21 15.11 20.98
N SER A 174 7.89 15.71 19.83
CA SER A 174 8.76 15.77 18.66
C SER A 174 10.19 16.30 18.94
N PRO A 175 10.39 17.31 19.81
CA PRO A 175 11.75 17.76 20.17
C PRO A 175 12.58 16.72 20.91
N LEU A 176 11.93 15.80 21.64
CA LEU A 176 12.57 14.74 22.43
C LEU A 176 12.87 13.47 21.60
N LEU A 177 12.34 13.37 20.38
CA LEU A 177 12.58 12.23 19.49
C LEU A 177 13.92 12.39 18.75
N LEU A 178 15.02 12.15 19.44
CA LEU A 178 16.40 12.18 18.94
C LEU A 178 16.95 10.76 18.74
N GLY A 179 17.99 10.62 17.94
CA GLY A 179 18.65 9.32 17.71
C GLY A 179 17.71 8.28 17.07
N PRO A 180 17.67 7.04 17.59
CA PRO A 180 16.86 5.96 17.03
C PRO A 180 15.35 6.23 17.08
N LEU A 181 14.88 7.08 17.99
CA LEU A 181 13.47 7.48 18.11
C LEU A 181 13.02 8.44 16.99
N LYS A 182 13.94 9.02 16.25
CA LYS A 182 13.65 9.88 15.09
C LYS A 182 12.81 9.15 14.03
N LYS A 183 12.96 7.83 13.92
CA LYS A 183 12.16 6.96 13.01
C LYS A 183 10.66 6.93 13.34
N MET A 184 10.27 7.31 14.55
CA MET A 184 8.88 7.36 14.99
C MET A 184 8.18 8.68 14.63
N LYS A 185 8.90 9.68 14.12
CA LYS A 185 8.30 10.96 13.72
C LYS A 185 7.23 10.70 12.65
N PRO A 186 6.04 11.31 12.79
CA PRO A 186 5.00 11.22 11.76
C PRO A 186 5.51 11.71 10.41
N ILE A 187 5.10 11.05 9.34
CA ILE A 187 5.47 11.37 7.96
C ILE A 187 4.23 11.72 7.14
N HIS A 188 4.35 12.72 6.26
CA HIS A 188 3.28 13.03 5.33
C HIS A 188 3.10 11.91 4.30
N SER A 189 1.84 11.54 4.04
CA SER A 189 1.49 10.48 3.09
C SER A 189 2.00 10.74 1.68
N GLU A 190 2.10 12.02 1.29
CA GLU A 190 2.67 12.46 0.02
C GLU A 190 4.18 12.14 -0.10
N THR A 191 4.91 12.16 1.03
CA THR A 191 6.34 11.80 1.06
C THR A 191 6.57 10.30 0.88
N VAL A 192 5.57 9.48 1.20
CA VAL A 192 5.64 8.02 1.05
C VAL A 192 5.21 7.58 -0.35
N ALA A 193 4.39 8.38 -1.01
CA ALA A 193 3.92 8.15 -2.37
C ALA A 193 4.99 8.53 -3.40
#